data_0f84a90473d73f9286c84b683e809444
#
_entry.id   0f84a90473d73f9286c84b683e809444
#
_cell.length_a   1.000
_cell.length_b   1.000
_cell.length_c   1.000
_cell.angle_alpha   90.00
_cell.angle_beta   90.00
_cell.angle_gamma   90.00
#
_symmetry.space_group_name_H-M   'P 1'
#
loop_
_entity.id
_entity.type
_entity.pdbx_description
1 polymer ?
#
loop_
_entity_poly.entity_id
_entity_poly.type
_entity_poly.pdbx_seq_one_letter_code
_entity_poly.pdbx_strand_id
1 'polypeptide(L)'
;MRAVVQRVSRAQVTVNGEVTGQIGLGMLVLLGVGRDDTQTDASYLARKIAGLRIFEDDNGKMNRSLLDVGGSVLAVSQFTLYANVSRGNRPSFDAAAPAEKARQLYEFFIAEIRTAGFVCETGRFQEMMKVELTNEGPVTILLDSEKTF
;
A
#
# COMPACT_ATOMS: atom_id res chain seq x y z
N MET A 1 1.27 -11.58 2.53
CA MET A 1 0.68 -10.26 2.18
C MET A 1 1.69 -9.49 1.35
N ARG A 2 1.22 -8.81 0.31
CA ARG A 2 2.10 -8.06 -0.61
C ARG A 2 1.75 -6.60 -0.62
N ALA A 3 2.76 -5.76 -0.78
CA ALA A 3 2.56 -4.33 -0.95
C ALA A 3 3.45 -3.78 -2.06
N VAL A 4 2.91 -2.82 -2.80
CA VAL A 4 3.67 -1.95 -3.69
C VAL A 4 3.61 -0.56 -3.07
N VAL A 5 4.77 -0.03 -2.70
CA VAL A 5 4.90 1.28 -2.07
C VAL A 5 5.51 2.25 -3.06
N GLN A 6 4.85 3.36 -3.32
CA GLN A 6 5.35 4.41 -4.19
C GLN A 6 5.47 5.72 -3.41
N ARG A 7 6.66 6.32 -3.50
CA ARG A 7 6.89 7.66 -2.94
C ARG A 7 6.18 8.70 -3.80
N VAL A 8 5.35 9.53 -3.18
CA VAL A 8 4.52 10.48 -3.90
C VAL A 8 4.66 11.89 -3.34
N SER A 9 4.52 12.88 -4.21
CA SER A 9 4.28 14.28 -3.82
C SER A 9 2.79 14.56 -3.62
N ARG A 10 1.93 13.78 -4.27
CA ARG A 10 0.48 13.77 -4.11
C ARG A 10 -0.10 12.47 -4.64
N ALA A 11 -1.21 12.04 -4.07
CA ALA A 11 -2.00 10.92 -4.57
C ALA A 11 -3.45 11.07 -4.13
N GLN A 12 -4.39 10.54 -4.93
CA GLN A 12 -5.81 10.53 -4.58
C GLN A 12 -6.53 9.35 -5.20
N VAL A 13 -7.62 8.96 -4.56
CA VAL A 13 -8.58 7.99 -5.07
C VAL A 13 -9.90 8.68 -5.34
N THR A 14 -10.48 8.41 -6.49
CA THR A 14 -11.80 8.89 -6.89
C THR A 14 -12.70 7.69 -7.20
N VAL A 15 -13.91 7.71 -6.67
CA VAL A 15 -14.98 6.73 -6.91
C VAL A 15 -16.23 7.48 -7.37
N ASN A 16 -16.74 7.15 -8.55
CA ASN A 16 -17.92 7.82 -9.13
C ASN A 16 -17.82 9.35 -9.12
N GLY A 17 -16.64 9.89 -9.44
CA GLY A 17 -16.41 11.34 -9.48
C GLY A 17 -16.16 11.99 -8.12
N GLU A 18 -16.20 11.24 -7.03
CA GLU A 18 -15.99 11.73 -5.66
C GLU A 18 -14.62 11.31 -5.13
N VAL A 19 -13.85 12.25 -4.59
CA VAL A 19 -12.57 11.95 -3.94
C VAL A 19 -12.85 11.28 -2.59
N THR A 20 -12.40 10.04 -2.44
CA THR A 20 -12.59 9.25 -1.22
C THR A 20 -11.40 9.32 -0.27
N GLY A 21 -10.22 9.62 -0.79
CA GLY A 21 -9.01 9.80 -0.02
C GLY A 21 -7.97 10.54 -0.85
N GLN A 22 -7.20 11.41 -0.21
CA GLN A 22 -6.09 12.10 -0.85
C GLN A 22 -5.02 12.47 0.14
N ILE A 23 -3.78 12.49 -0.32
CA ILE A 23 -2.61 12.90 0.44
C ILE A 23 -1.72 13.82 -0.39
N GLY A 24 -0.90 14.63 0.30
CA GLY A 24 0.25 15.30 -0.28
C GLY A 24 1.48 14.40 -0.25
N LEU A 25 2.58 14.92 0.27
CA LEU A 25 3.83 14.16 0.43
C LEU A 25 3.61 12.90 1.26
N GLY A 26 4.09 11.77 0.76
CA GLY A 26 3.99 10.52 1.49
C GLY A 26 4.16 9.28 0.62
N MET A 27 3.37 8.27 0.91
CA MET A 27 3.41 6.98 0.24
C MET A 27 2.01 6.55 -0.22
N LEU A 28 1.90 6.19 -1.50
CA LEU A 28 0.79 5.36 -1.97
C LEU A 28 1.16 3.91 -1.72
N VAL A 29 0.28 3.17 -1.05
CA VAL A 29 0.46 1.75 -0.74
C VAL A 29 -0.66 0.95 -1.39
N LEU A 30 -0.32 0.16 -2.41
CA LEU A 30 -1.21 -0.85 -2.96
C LEU A 30 -1.02 -2.12 -2.14
N LEU A 31 -2.08 -2.63 -1.52
CA LEU A 31 -2.01 -3.74 -0.57
C LEU A 31 -2.83 -4.93 -1.05
N GLY A 32 -2.17 -6.07 -1.26
CA GLY A 32 -2.79 -7.35 -1.59
C GLY A 32 -2.75 -8.32 -0.42
N VAL A 33 -3.86 -9.00 -0.18
CA VAL A 33 -3.98 -10.03 0.86
C VAL A 33 -4.01 -11.39 0.22
N GLY A 34 -3.12 -12.27 0.65
CA GLY A 34 -3.06 -13.67 0.24
C GLY A 34 -3.99 -14.56 1.06
N ARG A 35 -4.26 -15.75 0.52
CA ARG A 35 -5.19 -16.70 1.14
C ARG A 35 -4.80 -17.09 2.57
N ASP A 36 -3.51 -17.25 2.82
CA ASP A 36 -2.99 -17.76 4.11
C ASP A 36 -2.50 -16.65 5.04
N ASP A 37 -2.64 -15.38 4.64
CA ASP A 37 -2.21 -14.25 5.44
C ASP A 37 -3.01 -14.12 6.74
N THR A 38 -2.35 -13.57 7.75
CA THR A 38 -2.89 -13.33 9.09
C THR A 38 -2.62 -11.88 9.53
N GLN A 39 -3.11 -11.52 10.72
CA GLN A 39 -2.80 -10.21 11.33
C GLN A 39 -1.30 -10.00 11.52
N THR A 40 -0.53 -11.08 11.73
CA THR A 40 0.94 -11.01 11.85
C THR A 40 1.57 -10.44 10.57
N ASP A 41 1.06 -10.86 9.40
CA ASP A 41 1.51 -10.35 8.10
C ASP A 41 1.19 -8.87 7.93
N ALA A 42 -0.02 -8.47 8.30
CA ALA A 42 -0.45 -7.07 8.24
C ALA A 42 0.38 -6.19 9.18
N SER A 43 0.62 -6.61 10.42
CA SER A 43 1.47 -5.89 11.37
C SER A 43 2.91 -5.78 10.89
N TYR A 44 3.45 -6.85 10.30
CA TYR A 44 4.81 -6.84 9.74
C TYR A 44 4.93 -5.78 8.63
N LEU A 45 4.01 -5.78 7.65
CA LEU A 45 4.05 -4.82 6.56
C LEU A 45 3.80 -3.38 7.04
N ALA A 46 2.87 -3.18 7.96
CA ALA A 46 2.61 -1.84 8.51
C ALA A 46 3.87 -1.25 9.15
N ARG A 47 4.55 -2.00 10.01
CA ARG A 47 5.80 -1.57 10.64
C ARG A 47 6.91 -1.35 9.61
N LYS A 48 7.03 -2.26 8.64
CA LYS A 48 8.05 -2.17 7.60
C LYS A 48 7.86 -0.91 6.76
N ILE A 49 6.63 -0.65 6.32
CA ILE A 49 6.28 0.51 5.49
C ILE A 49 6.49 1.82 6.27
N ALA A 50 6.01 1.89 7.51
CA ALA A 50 6.20 3.08 8.35
C ALA A 50 7.68 3.40 8.59
N GLY A 51 8.53 2.38 8.63
CA GLY A 51 9.97 2.53 8.85
C GLY A 51 10.82 2.62 7.60
N LEU A 52 10.25 2.54 6.39
CA LEU A 52 11.02 2.66 5.15
C LEU A 52 11.70 4.02 5.06
N ARG A 53 13.01 4.00 4.79
CA ARG A 53 13.83 5.22 4.68
C ARG A 53 14.06 5.55 3.21
N ILE A 54 12.98 5.96 2.53
CA ILE A 54 12.95 6.20 1.08
C ILE A 54 12.83 7.69 0.72
N PHE A 55 12.88 8.58 1.70
CA PHE A 55 12.90 10.02 1.47
C PHE A 55 14.33 10.54 1.57
N GLU A 56 14.67 11.49 0.71
CA GLU A 56 16.03 12.01 0.62
C GLU A 56 16.39 12.86 1.82
N ASP A 57 17.65 12.70 2.29
CA ASP A 57 18.28 13.60 3.25
C ASP A 57 18.93 14.80 2.55
N ASP A 58 19.63 15.64 3.32
CA ASP A 58 20.29 16.85 2.81
C ASP A 58 21.42 16.54 1.82
N ASN A 59 21.89 15.28 1.80
CA ASN A 59 22.93 14.79 0.88
C ASN A 59 22.34 14.10 -0.35
N GLY A 60 21.00 14.13 -0.53
CA GLY A 60 20.32 13.47 -1.64
C GLY A 60 20.26 11.94 -1.54
N LYS A 61 20.50 11.37 -0.35
CA LYS A 61 20.43 9.93 -0.10
C LYS A 61 19.10 9.53 0.53
N MET A 62 18.55 8.39 0.11
CA MET A 62 17.37 7.81 0.74
C MET A 62 17.69 7.37 2.17
N ASN A 63 17.33 8.19 3.13
CA ASN A 63 17.70 8.01 4.53
C ASN A 63 16.61 8.42 5.51
N ARG A 64 15.66 9.25 5.11
CA ARG A 64 14.57 9.72 5.96
C ARG A 64 13.34 8.82 5.81
N SER A 65 12.67 8.58 6.93
CA SER A 65 11.41 7.84 7.00
C SER A 65 10.21 8.76 6.77
N LEU A 66 9.02 8.15 6.69
CA LEU A 66 7.75 8.87 6.63
C LEU A 66 7.57 9.84 7.80
N LEU A 67 7.98 9.41 9.02
CA LEU A 67 7.93 10.25 10.21
C LEU A 67 8.82 11.49 10.07
N ASP A 68 10.04 11.30 9.57
CA ASP A 68 11.03 12.38 9.43
C ASP A 68 10.54 13.49 8.51
N VAL A 69 9.78 13.15 7.48
CA VAL A 69 9.28 14.11 6.49
C VAL A 69 7.86 14.60 6.77
N GLY A 70 7.20 14.09 7.81
CA GLY A 70 5.83 14.44 8.13
C GLY A 70 4.83 14.00 7.06
N GLY A 71 5.10 12.89 6.39
CA GLY A 71 4.28 12.39 5.30
C GLY A 71 3.07 11.59 5.76
N SER A 72 2.17 11.32 4.80
CA SER A 72 0.94 10.55 4.99
C SER A 72 0.93 9.28 4.13
N VAL A 73 0.03 8.37 4.43
CA VAL A 73 -0.19 7.13 3.66
C VAL A 73 -1.56 7.19 2.98
N LEU A 74 -1.61 6.79 1.71
CA LEU A 74 -2.85 6.46 1.02
C LEU A 74 -2.82 4.95 0.73
N ALA A 75 -3.64 4.19 1.46
CA ALA A 75 -3.71 2.73 1.33
C ALA A 75 -4.88 2.34 0.44
N VAL A 76 -4.58 1.55 -0.59
CA VAL A 76 -5.56 1.06 -1.58
C VAL A 76 -5.49 -0.45 -1.63
N SER A 77 -6.63 -1.12 -1.47
CA SER A 77 -6.70 -2.57 -1.63
C SER A 77 -6.50 -2.96 -3.09
N GLN A 78 -5.60 -3.93 -3.34
CA GLN A 78 -5.18 -4.35 -4.68
C GLN A 78 -4.98 -5.88 -4.74
N PHE A 79 -6.06 -6.64 -4.85
CA PHE A 79 -5.98 -8.12 -4.87
C PHE A 79 -5.18 -8.64 -6.08
N THR A 80 -5.12 -7.86 -7.17
CA THR A 80 -4.39 -8.23 -8.39
C THR A 80 -2.87 -8.34 -8.17
N LEU A 81 -2.34 -7.95 -7.01
CA LEU A 81 -0.95 -8.25 -6.64
C LEU A 81 -0.70 -9.75 -6.47
N TYR A 82 -1.77 -10.55 -6.35
CA TYR A 82 -1.73 -12.01 -6.35
C TYR A 82 -2.07 -12.62 -7.70
N ALA A 83 -2.01 -11.84 -8.78
CA ALA A 83 -2.19 -12.37 -10.13
C ALA A 83 -1.08 -13.36 -10.48
N ASN A 84 -1.48 -14.48 -11.04
CA ASN A 84 -0.57 -15.47 -11.62
C ASN A 84 -0.80 -15.53 -13.13
N VAL A 85 0.22 -15.17 -13.88
CA VAL A 85 0.22 -15.19 -15.36
C VAL A 85 1.25 -16.17 -15.93
N SER A 86 1.73 -17.12 -15.13
CA SER A 86 2.72 -18.12 -15.55
C SER A 86 2.22 -19.06 -16.63
N ARG A 87 0.90 -19.22 -16.75
CA ARG A 87 0.23 -20.13 -17.72
C ARG A 87 -0.69 -19.35 -18.65
N GLY A 88 -0.10 -18.54 -19.53
CA GLY A 88 -0.87 -17.75 -20.49
C GLY A 88 -1.14 -16.32 -20.01
N ASN A 89 -1.89 -15.56 -20.82
CA ASN A 89 -2.07 -14.13 -20.65
C ASN A 89 -3.28 -13.73 -19.78
N ARG A 90 -4.17 -14.67 -19.48
CA ARG A 90 -5.29 -14.45 -18.57
C ARG A 90 -4.82 -14.70 -17.13
N PRO A 91 -4.85 -13.70 -16.24
CA PRO A 91 -4.41 -13.91 -14.86
C PRO A 91 -5.36 -14.82 -14.09
N SER A 92 -4.80 -15.69 -13.24
CA SER A 92 -5.49 -16.38 -12.17
C SER A 92 -5.26 -15.65 -10.86
N PHE A 93 -6.26 -15.66 -9.97
CA PHE A 93 -6.19 -15.02 -8.65
C PHE A 93 -6.42 -16.03 -7.52
N ASP A 94 -6.09 -17.30 -7.75
CA ASP A 94 -6.34 -18.38 -6.78
C ASP A 94 -5.58 -18.19 -5.45
N ALA A 95 -4.46 -17.47 -5.47
CA ALA A 95 -3.69 -17.17 -4.28
C ALA A 95 -4.20 -15.95 -3.48
N ALA A 96 -5.11 -15.17 -4.03
CA ALA A 96 -5.72 -14.05 -3.33
C ALA A 96 -6.69 -14.52 -2.26
N ALA A 97 -6.76 -13.81 -1.14
CA ALA A 97 -7.74 -14.07 -0.09
C ALA A 97 -9.18 -13.82 -0.57
N PRO A 98 -10.17 -14.53 -0.02
CA PRO A 98 -11.57 -14.17 -0.20
C PRO A 98 -11.83 -12.73 0.27
N ALA A 99 -12.80 -12.06 -0.33
CA ALA A 99 -13.07 -10.64 -0.10
C ALA A 99 -13.23 -10.25 1.37
N GLU A 100 -13.97 -11.05 2.16
CA GLU A 100 -14.20 -10.75 3.58
C GLU A 100 -12.89 -10.79 4.39
N LYS A 101 -12.06 -11.81 4.20
CA LYS A 101 -10.75 -11.90 4.84
C LYS A 101 -9.84 -10.76 4.40
N ALA A 102 -9.83 -10.46 3.12
CA ALA A 102 -9.03 -9.37 2.57
C ALA A 102 -9.43 -8.03 3.17
N ARG A 103 -10.74 -7.76 3.32
CA ARG A 103 -11.25 -6.55 3.95
C ARG A 103 -10.78 -6.44 5.40
N GLN A 104 -10.90 -7.51 6.19
CA GLN A 104 -10.51 -7.51 7.60
C GLN A 104 -9.02 -7.19 7.77
N LEU A 105 -8.15 -7.83 6.99
CA LEU A 105 -6.71 -7.61 7.09
C LEU A 105 -6.28 -6.25 6.51
N TYR A 106 -6.94 -5.77 5.48
CA TYR A 106 -6.76 -4.42 4.95
C TYR A 106 -7.11 -3.35 6.00
N GLU A 107 -8.26 -3.48 6.64
CA GLU A 107 -8.69 -2.56 7.70
C GLU A 107 -7.77 -2.65 8.93
N PHE A 108 -7.29 -3.84 9.26
CA PHE A 108 -6.31 -4.03 10.33
C PHE A 108 -4.99 -3.32 10.01
N PHE A 109 -4.49 -3.45 8.79
CA PHE A 109 -3.29 -2.73 8.33
C PHE A 109 -3.45 -1.21 8.49
N ILE A 110 -4.58 -0.65 8.06
CA ILE A 110 -4.88 0.77 8.20
C ILE A 110 -4.86 1.20 9.66
N ALA A 111 -5.48 0.41 10.53
CA ALA A 111 -5.51 0.67 11.98
C ALA A 111 -4.09 0.67 12.57
N GLU A 112 -3.22 -0.25 12.16
CA GLU A 112 -1.82 -0.31 12.59
C GLU A 112 -1.04 0.95 12.17
N ILE A 113 -1.21 1.42 10.94
CA ILE A 113 -0.58 2.65 10.45
C ILE A 113 -1.07 3.87 11.27
N ARG A 114 -2.37 3.97 11.52
CA ARG A 114 -2.96 5.07 12.31
C ARG A 114 -2.51 5.03 13.76
N THR A 115 -2.44 3.85 14.36
CA THR A 115 -1.95 3.66 15.74
C THR A 115 -0.49 4.07 15.87
N ALA A 116 0.31 3.89 14.81
CA ALA A 116 1.70 4.36 14.78
C ALA A 116 1.83 5.89 14.65
N GLY A 117 0.72 6.62 14.55
CA GLY A 117 0.68 8.08 14.55
C GLY A 117 0.62 8.74 13.16
N PHE A 118 0.44 7.96 12.09
CA PHE A 118 0.38 8.50 10.73
C PHE A 118 -1.06 8.76 10.28
N VAL A 119 -1.24 9.79 9.46
CA VAL A 119 -2.46 9.96 8.67
C VAL A 119 -2.49 8.86 7.62
N CYS A 120 -3.55 8.08 7.61
CA CYS A 120 -3.79 7.05 6.61
C CYS A 120 -5.16 7.27 5.97
N GLU A 121 -5.13 7.76 4.75
CA GLU A 121 -6.28 7.88 3.88
C GLU A 121 -6.49 6.59 3.10
N THR A 122 -7.69 6.36 2.60
CA THR A 122 -8.06 5.11 1.95
C THR A 122 -8.89 5.33 0.69
N GLY A 123 -8.92 4.30 -0.18
CA GLY A 123 -9.94 4.16 -1.19
C GLY A 123 -11.22 3.54 -0.61
N ARG A 124 -12.05 2.96 -1.48
CA ARG A 124 -13.22 2.17 -1.11
C ARG A 124 -13.02 0.71 -1.52
N PHE A 125 -13.12 -0.19 -0.54
CA PHE A 125 -12.90 -1.61 -0.76
C PHE A 125 -13.95 -2.17 -1.74
N GLN A 126 -13.48 -2.97 -2.72
CA GLN A 126 -14.29 -3.62 -3.78
C GLN A 126 -15.01 -2.67 -4.74
N GLU A 127 -14.75 -1.40 -4.74
CA GLU A 127 -15.31 -0.48 -5.70
C GLU A 127 -14.34 -0.18 -6.84
N MET A 128 -14.87 0.24 -7.98
CA MET A 128 -14.04 0.72 -9.09
C MET A 128 -13.44 2.07 -8.69
N MET A 129 -12.12 2.15 -8.67
CA MET A 129 -11.39 3.34 -8.25
C MET A 129 -10.52 3.88 -9.37
N LYS A 130 -10.43 5.20 -9.45
CA LYS A 130 -9.37 5.88 -10.19
C LYS A 130 -8.32 6.32 -9.20
N VAL A 131 -7.11 5.78 -9.34
CA VAL A 131 -5.97 6.10 -8.48
C VAL A 131 -5.01 6.98 -9.26
N GLU A 132 -4.87 8.21 -8.80
CA GLU A 132 -3.96 9.19 -9.39
C GLU A 132 -2.83 9.46 -8.43
N LEU A 133 -1.62 9.56 -8.95
CA LEU A 133 -0.43 9.86 -8.15
C LEU A 133 0.63 10.56 -8.99
N THR A 134 1.47 11.33 -8.31
CA THR A 134 2.75 11.77 -8.84
C THR A 134 3.84 11.06 -8.08
N ASN A 135 4.48 10.08 -8.74
CA ASN A 135 5.62 9.37 -8.17
C ASN A 135 6.85 10.27 -8.24
N GLU A 136 7.39 10.57 -7.07
CA GLU A 136 8.53 11.45 -6.94
C GLU A 136 9.83 10.65 -6.93
N GLY A 137 10.56 10.73 -8.07
CA GLY A 137 11.82 10.02 -8.18
C GLY A 137 12.10 9.40 -9.57
N PRO A 138 11.43 8.36 -10.06
CA PRO A 138 10.42 7.53 -9.40
C PRO A 138 11.02 6.60 -8.33
N VAL A 139 10.24 6.29 -7.32
CA VAL A 139 10.59 5.30 -6.29
C VAL A 139 9.41 4.37 -6.07
N THR A 140 9.65 3.08 -6.29
CA THR A 140 8.66 2.01 -6.14
C THR A 140 9.34 0.82 -5.46
N ILE A 141 8.81 0.39 -4.33
CA ILE A 141 9.35 -0.70 -3.51
C ILE A 141 8.32 -1.81 -3.42
N LEU A 142 8.77 -3.04 -3.67
CA LEU A 142 7.96 -4.24 -3.52
C LEU A 142 8.22 -4.87 -2.15
N LEU A 143 7.18 -5.26 -1.45
CA LEU A 143 7.27 -5.95 -0.17
C LEU A 143 6.39 -7.20 -0.16
N ASP A 144 6.88 -8.25 0.47
CA ASP A 144 6.13 -9.47 0.72
C ASP A 144 6.39 -9.92 2.17
N SER A 145 5.33 -10.20 2.93
CA SER A 145 5.46 -10.69 4.29
C SER A 145 6.14 -12.07 4.36
N GLU A 146 6.01 -12.87 3.31
CA GLU A 146 6.69 -14.17 3.16
C GLU A 146 8.15 -14.02 2.69
N LYS A 147 8.56 -12.80 2.35
CA LYS A 147 9.93 -12.49 1.88
C LYS A 147 10.34 -13.27 0.63
N THR A 148 9.42 -13.40 -0.32
CA THR A 148 9.69 -14.09 -1.58
C THR A 148 10.46 -13.22 -2.59
N PHE A 149 10.51 -11.94 -2.34
CA PHE A 149 11.32 -10.97 -3.09
C PHE A 149 11.79 -9.80 -2.22
#